data_ec94bcd43a2b7d0f6049ba7fb7581de1
#
_entry.id   ec94bcd43a2b7d0f6049ba7fb7581de1
#
_cell.length_a   1.000
_cell.length_b   1.000
_cell.length_c   1.000
_cell.angle_alpha   90.00
_cell.angle_beta   90.00
_cell.angle_gamma   90.00
#
_symmetry.space_group_name_H-M   'P 1'
#
loop_
_entity.id
_entity.type
_entity.pdbx_description
1 polymer ?
#
loop_
_entity_poly.entity_id
_entity_poly.type
_entity_poly.pdbx_seq_one_letter_code
_entity_poly.pdbx_strand_id
1 'polypeptide(L)'
;MLLKKNKNPYQSIQKEGLYRSGSEKKTGNLLESIRVPFSFEPHYIEYTWLEYKKYLPDFLLPNGIYLEVKGRFKLEDRKKHLFVREHHPDLDIRFVFDYPNGKLNKGAKSSYADWCIKNG
;
A
#
# COMPACT_ATOMS: atom_id res chain seq x y z
N MET A 1 18.09 -7.58 17.11
CA MET A 1 18.12 -7.56 15.64
C MET A 1 19.51 -7.15 15.17
N LEU A 2 20.13 -8.01 14.39
CA LEU A 2 21.44 -7.71 13.85
C LEU A 2 21.28 -6.86 12.59
N LEU A 3 21.76 -5.64 12.65
CA LEU A 3 21.85 -4.79 11.48
C LEU A 3 22.97 -5.29 10.58
N LYS A 4 22.71 -5.37 9.28
CA LYS A 4 23.78 -5.65 8.33
C LYS A 4 24.84 -4.56 8.44
N LYS A 5 26.05 -4.96 8.75
CA LYS A 5 27.16 -4.02 8.79
C LYS A 5 27.51 -3.58 7.37
N ASN A 6 27.24 -2.34 7.05
CA ASN A 6 27.86 -1.71 5.92
C ASN A 6 29.34 -1.47 6.25
N LYS A 7 30.21 -1.65 5.25
CA LYS A 7 31.67 -1.54 5.44
C LYS A 7 32.13 -0.23 6.04
N ASN A 8 31.34 0.83 5.86
CA ASN A 8 31.64 2.13 6.44
C ASN A 8 30.34 2.94 6.53
N PRO A 9 29.55 2.76 7.62
CA PRO A 9 28.29 3.46 7.78
C PRO A 9 28.46 4.99 7.87
N TYR A 10 29.69 5.46 8.08
CA TYR A 10 30.00 6.87 8.22
C TYR A 10 30.74 7.44 7.03
N GLN A 11 30.75 6.76 5.91
CA GLN A 11 31.16 7.42 4.68
C GLN A 11 30.20 8.56 4.44
N SER A 12 30.72 9.74 4.64
CA SER A 12 29.91 10.93 4.50
C SER A 12 29.36 10.99 3.09
N ILE A 13 28.10 11.02 3.05
CA ILE A 13 27.37 11.23 1.84
C ILE A 13 27.32 12.74 1.64
N GLN A 14 28.25 13.22 0.88
CA GLN A 14 28.48 14.67 0.73
C GLN A 14 28.02 15.20 -0.63
N LYS A 15 27.30 14.38 -1.38
CA LYS A 15 26.87 14.81 -2.70
C LYS A 15 25.68 15.75 -2.59
N GLU A 16 25.84 16.91 -3.17
CA GLU A 16 24.75 17.84 -3.36
C GLU A 16 23.57 17.15 -4.07
N GLY A 17 22.35 17.39 -3.59
CA GLY A 17 21.16 16.76 -4.14
C GLY A 17 20.76 15.43 -3.49
N LEU A 18 21.52 14.94 -2.52
CA LEU A 18 21.21 13.71 -1.82
C LEU A 18 20.03 13.86 -0.85
N TYR A 19 19.94 14.99 -0.21
CA TYR A 19 18.85 15.26 0.73
C TYR A 19 17.54 15.57 0.01
N ARG A 20 16.44 15.10 0.56
CA ARG A 20 15.10 15.29 -0.03
C ARG A 20 14.42 16.57 0.42
N SER A 21 14.90 17.16 1.49
CA SER A 21 14.32 18.38 2.06
C SER A 21 15.38 19.35 2.54
N GLY A 22 14.97 20.62 2.67
CA GLY A 22 15.85 21.65 3.24
C GLY A 22 16.19 21.39 4.70
N SER A 23 15.28 20.81 5.46
CA SER A 23 15.51 20.46 6.86
C SER A 23 16.56 19.36 7.00
N GLU A 24 16.51 18.35 6.15
CA GLU A 24 17.52 17.29 6.12
C GLU A 24 18.90 17.85 5.78
N LYS A 25 18.98 18.69 4.76
CA LYS A 25 20.21 19.35 4.35
C LYS A 25 20.79 20.19 5.48
N LYS A 26 19.95 20.97 6.15
CA LYS A 26 20.36 21.81 7.27
C LYS A 26 20.94 20.98 8.41
N THR A 27 20.30 19.86 8.74
CA THR A 27 20.75 18.96 9.78
C THR A 27 22.07 18.29 9.39
N GLY A 28 22.18 17.81 8.17
CA GLY A 28 23.42 17.22 7.65
C GLY A 28 24.57 18.19 7.70
N ASN A 29 24.34 19.43 7.28
CA ASN A 29 25.35 20.48 7.33
C ASN A 29 25.78 20.80 8.77
N LEU A 30 24.81 20.79 9.70
CA LEU A 30 25.12 21.00 11.12
C LEU A 30 26.00 19.87 11.65
N LEU A 31 25.64 18.62 11.36
CA LEU A 31 26.42 17.46 11.80
C LEU A 31 27.85 17.52 11.27
N GLU A 32 28.02 17.92 10.01
CA GLU A 32 29.35 18.12 9.43
C GLU A 32 30.11 19.23 10.15
N SER A 33 29.46 20.35 10.43
CA SER A 33 30.10 21.50 11.07
C SER A 33 30.62 21.19 12.45
N ILE A 34 29.95 20.33 13.18
CA ILE A 34 30.38 19.90 14.53
C ILE A 34 31.18 18.60 14.50
N ARG A 35 31.54 18.12 13.32
CA ARG A 35 32.38 16.94 13.07
C ARG A 35 31.83 15.66 13.69
N VAL A 36 30.51 15.48 13.62
CA VAL A 36 29.86 14.24 14.00
C VAL A 36 29.74 13.36 12.75
N PRO A 37 30.39 12.20 12.70
CA PRO A 37 30.24 11.28 11.58
C PRO A 37 28.81 10.78 11.48
N PHE A 38 28.28 10.67 10.26
CA PHE A 38 26.92 10.20 10.05
C PHE A 38 26.76 9.51 8.69
N SER A 39 25.69 8.71 8.59
CA SER A 39 25.17 8.24 7.30
C SER A 39 23.78 8.79 7.12
N PHE A 40 23.46 9.18 5.89
CA PHE A 40 22.11 9.61 5.55
C PHE A 40 21.33 8.45 4.95
N GLU A 41 20.15 8.15 5.50
CA GLU A 41 19.30 7.02 5.10
C GLU A 41 20.10 5.72 4.96
N PRO A 42 20.78 5.28 6.04
CA PRO A 42 21.81 4.23 5.95
C PRO A 42 21.25 2.89 5.51
N HIS A 43 20.06 2.55 5.97
CA HIS A 43 19.40 1.29 5.65
C HIS A 43 17.95 1.34 6.11
N TYR A 44 17.14 0.43 5.57
CA TYR A 44 15.77 0.26 6.03
C TYR A 44 15.72 -0.48 7.35
N ILE A 45 14.83 -0.06 8.23
CA ILE A 45 14.51 -0.77 9.45
C ILE A 45 13.15 -1.43 9.23
N GLU A 46 13.13 -2.75 9.21
CA GLU A 46 11.90 -3.50 9.01
C GLU A 46 11.08 -3.56 10.29
N TYR A 47 9.78 -3.44 10.15
CA TYR A 47 8.86 -3.62 11.26
C TYR A 47 7.54 -4.19 10.76
N THR A 48 6.80 -4.83 11.67
CA THR A 48 5.49 -5.39 11.36
C THR A 48 4.41 -4.44 11.86
N TRP A 49 3.46 -4.15 10.98
CA TRP A 49 2.29 -3.36 11.33
C TRP A 49 1.06 -4.23 11.17
N LEU A 50 0.39 -4.53 12.28
CA LEU A 50 -0.86 -5.27 12.28
C LEU A 50 -2.01 -4.28 12.45
N GLU A 51 -2.94 -4.30 11.51
CA GLU A 51 -4.06 -3.38 11.49
C GLU A 51 -5.38 -4.14 11.36
N TYR A 52 -6.31 -3.87 12.26
CA TYR A 52 -7.66 -4.40 12.20
C TYR A 52 -8.57 -3.40 11.51
N LYS A 53 -9.28 -3.86 10.48
CA LYS A 53 -10.15 -3.02 9.67
C LYS A 53 -11.59 -3.52 9.71
N LYS A 54 -12.51 -2.59 9.44
CA LYS A 54 -13.94 -2.89 9.32
C LYS A 54 -14.39 -2.62 7.90
N TYR A 55 -15.30 -3.46 7.40
CA TYR A 55 -15.93 -3.29 6.11
C TYR A 55 -17.43 -3.13 6.31
N LEU A 56 -18.00 -2.06 5.78
CA LEU A 56 -19.42 -1.80 5.81
C LEU A 56 -19.99 -1.99 4.39
N PRO A 57 -20.72 -3.10 4.12
CA PRO A 57 -21.35 -3.30 2.83
C PRO A 57 -22.42 -2.25 2.55
N ASP A 58 -22.66 -1.94 1.28
CA ASP A 58 -23.66 -0.95 0.92
C ASP A 58 -25.10 -1.43 1.17
N PHE A 59 -25.41 -2.67 0.79
CA PHE A 59 -26.76 -3.22 0.95
C PHE A 59 -26.71 -4.67 1.42
N LEU A 60 -27.67 -5.02 2.26
CA LEU A 60 -28.00 -6.42 2.60
C LEU A 60 -29.40 -6.72 2.11
N LEU A 61 -29.53 -7.72 1.26
CA LEU A 61 -30.82 -8.15 0.72
C LEU A 61 -31.48 -9.18 1.67
N PRO A 62 -32.82 -9.34 1.59
CA PRO A 62 -33.54 -10.32 2.43
C PRO A 62 -33.06 -11.77 2.27
N ASN A 63 -32.47 -12.10 1.11
CA ASN A 63 -31.94 -13.45 0.86
C ASN A 63 -30.50 -13.64 1.40
N GLY A 64 -29.96 -12.66 2.13
CA GLY A 64 -28.63 -12.74 2.71
C GLY A 64 -27.48 -12.32 1.79
N ILE A 65 -27.78 -11.86 0.59
CA ILE A 65 -26.74 -11.37 -0.34
C ILE A 65 -26.41 -9.92 0.00
N TYR A 66 -25.11 -9.65 0.13
CA TYR A 66 -24.62 -8.28 0.25
C TYR A 66 -24.34 -7.70 -1.13
N LEU A 67 -24.73 -6.46 -1.35
CA LEU A 67 -24.39 -5.74 -2.57
C LEU A 67 -23.40 -4.64 -2.26
N GLU A 68 -22.37 -4.57 -3.08
CA GLU A 68 -21.38 -3.51 -3.06
C GLU A 68 -21.43 -2.74 -4.36
N VAL A 69 -21.70 -1.44 -4.29
CA VAL A 69 -21.84 -0.59 -5.47
C VAL A 69 -20.51 0.11 -5.73
N LYS A 70 -19.99 0.00 -6.95
CA LYS A 70 -18.71 0.61 -7.35
C LYS A 70 -18.81 1.34 -8.68
N GLY A 71 -18.41 2.60 -8.67
CA GLY A 71 -18.14 3.32 -9.92
C GLY A 71 -16.75 2.93 -10.43
N ARG A 72 -15.72 3.12 -9.60
CA ARG A 72 -14.33 2.73 -9.91
C ARG A 72 -13.93 1.58 -9.01
N PHE A 73 -13.35 0.56 -9.61
CA PHE A 73 -12.86 -0.62 -8.89
C PHE A 73 -11.35 -0.58 -8.81
N LYS A 74 -10.85 0.14 -7.83
CA LYS A 74 -9.42 0.38 -7.64
C LYS A 74 -8.72 -0.87 -7.09
N LEU A 75 -7.39 -0.89 -7.22
CA LEU A 75 -6.57 -1.96 -6.66
C LEU A 75 -6.80 -2.13 -5.15
N GLU A 76 -6.94 -1.04 -4.42
CA GLU A 76 -7.21 -1.07 -2.97
C GLU A 76 -8.53 -1.76 -2.65
N ASP A 77 -9.57 -1.50 -3.46
CA ASP A 77 -10.86 -2.16 -3.31
C ASP A 77 -10.74 -3.67 -3.55
N ARG A 78 -10.02 -4.06 -4.58
CA ARG A 78 -9.80 -5.47 -4.91
C ARG A 78 -9.05 -6.19 -3.79
N LYS A 79 -7.98 -5.59 -3.25
CA LYS A 79 -7.24 -6.13 -2.11
C LYS A 79 -8.14 -6.29 -0.89
N LYS A 80 -8.92 -5.27 -0.56
CA LYS A 80 -9.85 -5.31 0.57
C LYS A 80 -10.80 -6.49 0.45
N HIS A 81 -11.40 -6.67 -0.72
CA HIS A 81 -12.39 -7.73 -0.91
C HIS A 81 -11.78 -9.14 -0.94
N LEU A 82 -10.53 -9.28 -1.36
CA LEU A 82 -9.81 -10.54 -1.21
C LEU A 82 -9.60 -10.89 0.27
N PHE A 83 -9.23 -9.93 1.09
CA PHE A 83 -9.08 -10.14 2.54
C PHE A 83 -10.41 -10.41 3.22
N VAL A 84 -11.46 -9.68 2.88
CA VAL A 84 -12.81 -9.92 3.42
C VAL A 84 -13.26 -11.34 3.09
N ARG A 85 -13.05 -11.78 1.87
CA ARG A 85 -13.40 -13.13 1.45
C ARG A 85 -12.60 -14.20 2.19
N GLU A 86 -11.31 -13.97 2.39
CA GLU A 86 -10.45 -14.90 3.13
C GLU A 86 -10.93 -15.06 4.58
N HIS A 87 -11.32 -13.97 5.23
CA HIS A 87 -11.78 -13.99 6.61
C HIS A 87 -13.25 -14.41 6.77
N HIS A 88 -14.04 -14.19 5.73
CA HIS A 88 -15.49 -14.46 5.75
C HIS A 88 -15.92 -15.18 4.46
N PRO A 89 -15.48 -16.42 4.25
CA PRO A 89 -15.76 -17.14 3.00
C PRO A 89 -17.24 -17.47 2.79
N ASP A 90 -18.03 -17.43 3.86
CA ASP A 90 -19.46 -17.76 3.81
C ASP A 90 -20.33 -16.56 3.38
N LEU A 91 -19.78 -15.37 3.32
CA LEU A 91 -20.53 -14.20 2.89
C LEU A 91 -20.64 -14.16 1.36
N ASP A 92 -21.87 -13.97 0.88
CA ASP A 92 -22.14 -13.76 -0.54
C ASP A 92 -22.17 -12.25 -0.80
N ILE A 93 -21.07 -11.74 -1.32
CA ILE A 93 -20.91 -10.33 -1.65
C ILE A 93 -20.84 -10.21 -3.15
N ARG A 94 -21.76 -9.42 -3.73
CA ARG A 94 -21.84 -9.21 -5.17
C ARG A 94 -21.68 -7.74 -5.49
N PHE A 95 -20.93 -7.46 -6.56
CA PHE A 95 -20.69 -6.11 -7.00
C PHE A 95 -21.72 -5.65 -8.01
N VAL A 96 -22.10 -4.39 -7.88
CA VAL A 96 -22.91 -3.68 -8.86
C VAL A 96 -22.03 -2.55 -9.41
N PHE A 97 -21.60 -2.69 -10.65
CA PHE A 97 -20.73 -1.70 -11.30
C PHE A 97 -21.52 -0.79 -12.21
N ASP A 98 -21.19 0.52 -12.18
CA ASP A 98 -21.69 1.45 -13.20
C ASP A 98 -21.20 1.03 -14.58
N TYR A 99 -19.95 0.56 -14.65
CA TYR A 99 -19.30 0.10 -15.88
C TYR A 99 -18.64 -1.26 -15.67
N PRO A 100 -19.41 -2.38 -15.78
CA PRO A 100 -18.84 -3.73 -15.56
C PRO A 100 -17.67 -4.05 -16.50
N ASN A 101 -17.64 -3.44 -17.69
CA ASN A 101 -16.59 -3.62 -18.67
C ASN A 101 -15.41 -2.67 -18.47
N GLY A 102 -15.42 -1.87 -17.40
CA GLY A 102 -14.29 -1.02 -17.04
C GLY A 102 -13.03 -1.85 -16.84
N LYS A 103 -11.90 -1.35 -17.31
CA LYS A 103 -10.63 -2.07 -17.19
C LYS A 103 -10.02 -1.88 -15.80
N LEU A 104 -9.34 -2.91 -15.31
CA LEU A 104 -8.71 -2.89 -13.98
C LEU A 104 -7.65 -1.80 -13.86
N ASN A 105 -6.91 -1.57 -14.95
CA ASN A 105 -5.96 -0.48 -15.05
C ASN A 105 -5.76 -0.11 -16.52
N LYS A 106 -5.01 0.95 -16.76
CA LYS A 106 -4.67 1.39 -18.11
C LYS A 106 -3.89 0.29 -18.83
N GLY A 107 -4.39 -0.14 -19.98
CA GLY A 107 -3.76 -1.21 -20.76
C GLY A 107 -4.09 -2.64 -20.31
N ALA A 108 -4.87 -2.81 -19.25
CA ALA A 108 -5.29 -4.13 -18.82
C ALA A 108 -6.26 -4.77 -19.81
N LYS A 109 -6.18 -6.09 -19.95
CA LYS A 109 -7.14 -6.87 -20.75
C LYS A 109 -8.38 -7.22 -19.93
N SER A 110 -8.23 -7.42 -18.64
CA SER A 110 -9.33 -7.82 -17.75
C SER A 110 -10.18 -6.64 -17.33
N SER A 111 -11.50 -6.85 -17.31
CA SER A 111 -12.48 -5.89 -16.83
C SER A 111 -12.81 -6.13 -15.36
N TYR A 112 -13.60 -5.23 -14.77
CA TYR A 112 -14.15 -5.38 -13.42
C TYR A 112 -14.96 -6.69 -13.29
N ALA A 113 -15.82 -6.95 -14.27
CA ALA A 113 -16.61 -8.18 -14.30
C ALA A 113 -15.72 -9.42 -14.41
N ASP A 114 -14.69 -9.38 -15.24
CA ASP A 114 -13.73 -10.49 -15.38
C ASP A 114 -13.05 -10.82 -14.04
N TRP A 115 -12.67 -9.79 -13.30
CA TRP A 115 -12.06 -9.98 -11.98
C TRP A 115 -13.02 -10.71 -11.02
N CYS A 116 -14.29 -10.32 -11.00
CA CYS A 116 -15.29 -10.94 -10.16
C CYS A 116 -15.54 -12.41 -10.54
N ILE A 117 -15.58 -12.70 -11.84
CA ILE A 117 -15.74 -14.06 -12.34
C ILE A 117 -14.55 -14.92 -11.92
N LYS A 118 -13.34 -14.41 -12.08
CA LYS A 118 -12.12 -15.12 -11.71
C LYS A 118 -12.00 -15.39 -10.22
N ASN A 119 -12.42 -14.45 -9.40
CA ASN A 119 -12.26 -14.52 -7.94
C ASN A 119 -13.51 -15.02 -7.21
N GLY A 120 -14.59 -15.26 -7.94
CA GLY A 120 -15.85 -15.73 -7.39
C GLY A 120 -16.67 -14.62 -6.78
#